data_0dc6381e03cb72038777ee9421229df5
#
_entry.id   0dc6381e03cb72038777ee9421229df5
#
_cell.length_a   1.000
_cell.length_b   1.000
_cell.length_c   1.000
_cell.angle_alpha   90.00
_cell.angle_beta   90.00
_cell.angle_gamma   90.00
#
_symmetry.space_group_name_H-M   'P 1'
#
loop_
_entity.id
_entity.type
_entity.pdbx_description
1 polymer ?
#
loop_
_entity_poly.entity_id
_entity_poly.type
_entity_poly.pdbx_seq_one_letter_code
_entity_poly.pdbx_strand_id
1 'polypeptide(L)'
;MKKFLFALPIAIGLCLSACNESSSTAAEDSEGGSGGSSVNGGKLVAGASTIVDPRDEQVYTVKKIGDLTWFVEPLRFVDSVTYSSMAGYTECDVDSVSGKVLGCGYSWKAALEGREYPDDTLELGICPPGWHVPNMSEFKELKSALNESCDTAGKCLKEKQGWEPGAFWTSAPSRGVSLTTPTGGTRIESNDYNAVSFVLYAEKPAGGSDYLYPVFAGRSSLLYLHCVQGSVDSVAEFETYQKSKESVLKARAEAEAAEAARQKKLKDGAKAYFNPDLHYKNFVDARDSNEYGTIVIGQRRWMAENLRYVPPARENENVSWVYTSNYDFEDSLRAVVIGRAYSRDEISPDSGAVNPCPAGWHIPSITEWNDLLKETEAPGDLLATNGLWERAGATNRLGFSAIGTRYDEVSVFNETWFWTKEETKFGYSWFSNHFQEDDTEYAAYIRCIED
;
A
#
# COMPACT_ATOMS: atom_id res chain seq x y z
N MET A 1 28.44 -3.55 4.05
CA MET A 1 27.98 -2.31 3.38
C MET A 1 26.81 -1.76 4.16
N LYS A 2 26.99 -0.62 4.83
CA LYS A 2 25.99 -0.02 5.73
C LYS A 2 24.88 0.65 4.90
N LYS A 3 23.63 0.22 5.06
CA LYS A 3 22.45 0.96 4.56
C LYS A 3 22.00 1.94 5.63
N PHE A 4 22.07 3.22 5.31
CA PHE A 4 21.47 4.29 6.13
C PHE A 4 19.97 4.37 5.81
N LEU A 5 19.14 4.15 6.82
CA LEU A 5 17.73 4.55 6.79
C LEU A 5 17.63 6.00 7.27
N PHE A 6 17.16 6.89 6.42
CA PHE A 6 16.72 8.22 6.82
C PHE A 6 15.22 8.16 7.15
N ALA A 7 14.89 8.34 8.42
CA ALA A 7 13.55 8.60 8.88
C ALA A 7 13.35 10.13 8.93
N LEU A 8 12.43 10.68 8.15
CA LEU A 8 11.95 12.06 8.29
C LEU A 8 10.74 12.06 9.23
N PRO A 9 10.69 12.94 10.23
CA PRO A 9 9.48 13.17 11.01
C PRO A 9 8.55 14.15 10.27
N ILE A 10 7.32 13.71 9.98
CA ILE A 10 6.25 14.59 9.50
C ILE A 10 5.60 15.24 10.74
N ALA A 11 5.83 16.51 10.91
CA ALA A 11 5.12 17.34 11.88
C ALA A 11 3.79 17.79 11.25
N ILE A 12 2.68 17.28 11.74
CA ILE A 12 1.33 17.78 11.40
C ILE A 12 1.00 18.90 12.36
N GLY A 13 1.05 20.13 11.84
CA GLY A 13 0.53 21.31 12.53
C GLY A 13 -0.97 21.47 12.24
N LEU A 14 -1.81 21.23 13.23
CA LEU A 14 -3.22 21.64 13.19
C LEU A 14 -3.32 23.16 13.44
N CYS A 15 -3.71 23.92 12.43
CA CYS A 15 -4.23 25.26 12.60
C CYS A 15 -5.76 25.24 12.53
N LEU A 16 -6.37 25.30 13.70
CA LEU A 16 -7.78 25.69 13.85
C LEU A 16 -7.83 27.23 13.85
N SER A 17 -8.45 27.82 12.84
CA SER A 17 -8.85 29.23 12.88
C SER A 17 -10.35 29.34 12.59
N ALA A 18 -11.01 29.99 13.50
CA ALA A 18 -12.43 30.20 13.55
C ALA A 18 -12.93 31.17 12.47
N CYS A 19 -14.07 30.81 11.88
CA CYS A 19 -14.90 31.71 11.07
C CYS A 19 -15.48 32.82 11.95
N ASN A 20 -15.43 34.05 11.47
CA ASN A 20 -16.28 35.12 11.95
C ASN A 20 -17.11 35.67 10.79
N GLU A 21 -18.42 35.58 10.95
CA GLU A 21 -19.42 36.16 10.02
C GLU A 21 -19.45 37.68 10.16
N SER A 22 -19.57 38.39 9.05
CA SER A 22 -20.31 39.66 9.04
C SER A 22 -20.81 40.02 7.64
N SER A 23 -22.05 40.30 7.64
CA SER A 23 -23.08 40.65 6.67
C SER A 23 -22.78 41.79 5.68
N SER A 24 -23.36 41.57 4.50
CA SER A 24 -24.16 42.46 3.60
C SER A 24 -23.71 43.89 3.33
N THR A 25 -23.63 44.22 2.05
CA THR A 25 -24.58 45.15 1.39
C THR A 25 -24.33 45.18 -0.14
N ALA A 26 -25.42 45.17 -0.88
CA ALA A 26 -25.44 45.32 -2.35
C ALA A 26 -25.17 46.77 -2.74
N ALA A 27 -24.50 46.97 -3.87
CA ALA A 27 -24.64 48.18 -4.71
C ALA A 27 -24.30 47.83 -6.17
N GLU A 28 -25.11 48.34 -7.06
CA GLU A 28 -25.23 48.13 -8.49
C GLU A 28 -24.13 48.81 -9.31
N ASP A 29 -23.98 48.23 -10.53
CA ASP A 29 -23.55 48.84 -11.80
C ASP A 29 -22.28 49.68 -11.90
N SER A 30 -21.34 49.16 -12.67
CA SER A 30 -20.86 49.89 -13.89
C SER A 30 -19.98 49.04 -14.76
N GLU A 31 -20.26 49.12 -16.07
CA GLU A 31 -19.52 48.51 -17.18
C GLU A 31 -18.05 48.94 -17.23
N GLY A 32 -17.21 48.00 -17.71
CA GLY A 32 -16.00 48.35 -18.44
C GLY A 32 -14.69 48.10 -17.72
N GLY A 33 -13.95 47.13 -18.24
CA GLY A 33 -12.53 47.04 -17.92
C GLY A 33 -12.03 45.60 -17.78
N SER A 34 -11.65 45.03 -18.89
CA SER A 34 -10.76 43.89 -18.98
C SER A 34 -9.57 44.05 -18.01
N GLY A 35 -9.68 43.43 -16.86
CA GLY A 35 -8.60 43.33 -15.89
C GLY A 35 -8.20 41.89 -15.72
N GLY A 36 -7.38 41.37 -16.63
CA GLY A 36 -6.72 40.11 -16.46
C GLY A 36 -5.78 40.17 -15.27
N SER A 37 -6.14 39.51 -14.19
CA SER A 37 -5.24 39.36 -13.04
C SER A 37 -4.07 38.47 -13.46
N SER A 38 -2.88 39.08 -13.52
CA SER A 38 -1.63 38.42 -13.84
C SER A 38 -1.27 37.46 -12.71
N VAL A 39 -1.38 36.16 -12.96
CA VAL A 39 -0.73 35.15 -12.14
C VAL A 39 0.68 34.96 -12.66
N ASN A 40 1.64 35.16 -11.79
CA ASN A 40 3.08 35.20 -12.01
C ASN A 40 3.65 34.37 -13.16
N GLY A 41 4.25 35.03 -14.12
CA GLY A 41 5.38 34.53 -14.91
C GLY A 41 5.06 33.81 -16.23
N GLY A 42 3.81 33.59 -16.60
CA GLY A 42 3.43 33.10 -17.93
C GLY A 42 2.92 34.25 -18.80
N LYS A 43 3.55 34.49 -19.93
CA LYS A 43 3.09 35.45 -20.94
C LYS A 43 1.75 34.98 -21.50
N LEU A 44 0.65 35.64 -21.18
CA LEU A 44 -0.65 35.33 -21.74
C LEU A 44 -0.60 35.36 -23.29
N VAL A 45 -0.95 34.27 -23.91
CA VAL A 45 -1.01 34.16 -25.37
C VAL A 45 -2.29 34.85 -25.85
N ALA A 46 -2.23 35.62 -26.95
CA ALA A 46 -3.38 36.34 -27.46
C ALA A 46 -4.56 35.37 -27.75
N GLY A 47 -5.73 35.68 -27.20
CA GLY A 47 -6.94 34.86 -27.31
C GLY A 47 -6.99 33.62 -26.41
N ALA A 48 -6.06 33.52 -25.43
CA ALA A 48 -6.10 32.50 -24.41
C ALA A 48 -6.99 32.92 -23.23
N SER A 49 -7.56 31.93 -22.55
CA SER A 49 -8.24 32.05 -21.27
C SER A 49 -7.56 31.13 -20.23
N THR A 50 -8.05 31.14 -19.02
CA THR A 50 -7.50 30.27 -17.96
C THR A 50 -8.60 29.38 -17.39
N ILE A 51 -8.21 28.17 -16.93
CA ILE A 51 -9.04 27.29 -16.14
C ILE A 51 -8.33 26.96 -14.84
N VAL A 52 -9.09 26.55 -13.85
CA VAL A 52 -8.59 26.02 -12.57
C VAL A 52 -8.90 24.51 -12.55
N ASP A 53 -7.90 23.69 -12.30
CA ASP A 53 -8.13 22.27 -12.03
C ASP A 53 -8.73 22.14 -10.62
N PRO A 54 -9.97 21.62 -10.47
CA PRO A 54 -10.62 21.57 -9.16
C PRO A 54 -10.01 20.54 -8.22
N ARG A 55 -9.07 19.70 -8.68
CA ARG A 55 -8.45 18.64 -7.87
C ARG A 55 -7.28 19.13 -7.02
N ASP A 56 -6.53 20.14 -7.52
CA ASP A 56 -5.31 20.69 -6.89
C ASP A 56 -5.20 22.20 -6.99
N GLU A 57 -6.26 22.87 -7.49
CA GLU A 57 -6.35 24.33 -7.65
C GLU A 57 -5.29 24.95 -8.59
N GLN A 58 -4.59 24.13 -9.38
CA GLN A 58 -3.63 24.65 -10.34
C GLN A 58 -4.34 25.35 -11.52
N VAL A 59 -3.76 26.46 -11.95
CA VAL A 59 -4.28 27.29 -13.04
C VAL A 59 -3.54 26.95 -14.32
N TYR A 60 -4.27 26.69 -15.39
CA TYR A 60 -3.73 26.41 -16.72
C TYR A 60 -4.25 27.44 -17.73
N THR A 61 -3.35 27.90 -18.61
CA THR A 61 -3.74 28.68 -19.80
C THR A 61 -4.31 27.75 -20.85
N VAL A 62 -5.44 28.09 -21.42
CA VAL A 62 -6.10 27.30 -22.46
C VAL A 62 -6.37 28.16 -23.69
N LYS A 63 -6.33 27.55 -24.86
CA LYS A 63 -6.55 28.22 -26.13
C LYS A 63 -7.32 27.37 -27.13
N LYS A 64 -8.30 27.97 -27.83
CA LYS A 64 -8.98 27.33 -28.92
C LYS A 64 -8.07 27.33 -30.15
N ILE A 65 -7.85 26.15 -30.75
CA ILE A 65 -7.07 25.93 -31.96
C ILE A 65 -7.90 25.01 -32.85
N GLY A 66 -8.35 25.52 -34.00
CA GLY A 66 -9.39 24.84 -34.79
C GLY A 66 -10.70 24.80 -34.02
N ASP A 67 -11.31 23.62 -33.93
CA ASP A 67 -12.55 23.41 -33.16
C ASP A 67 -12.30 22.96 -31.72
N LEU A 68 -11.06 22.61 -31.37
CA LEU A 68 -10.69 22.09 -30.09
C LEU A 68 -10.04 23.16 -29.18
N THR A 69 -10.24 23.03 -27.87
CA THR A 69 -9.55 23.84 -26.84
C THR A 69 -8.46 23.02 -26.19
N TRP A 70 -7.25 23.56 -26.15
CA TRP A 70 -6.03 22.88 -25.68
C TRP A 70 -5.38 23.57 -24.49
N PHE A 71 -4.76 22.80 -23.62
CA PHE A 71 -3.81 23.33 -22.63
C PHE A 71 -2.61 23.92 -23.39
N VAL A 72 -2.20 25.14 -23.01
CA VAL A 72 -0.97 25.76 -23.52
C VAL A 72 0.26 25.22 -22.77
N GLU A 73 0.15 25.10 -21.45
CA GLU A 73 1.20 24.48 -20.63
C GLU A 73 0.94 22.98 -20.41
N PRO A 74 1.99 22.18 -20.18
CA PRO A 74 1.83 20.80 -19.77
C PRO A 74 1.08 20.67 -18.44
N LEU A 75 0.35 19.59 -18.28
CA LEU A 75 -0.29 19.21 -17.04
C LEU A 75 0.75 19.07 -15.90
N ARG A 76 0.40 19.53 -14.69
CA ARG A 76 1.24 19.50 -13.48
C ARG A 76 0.64 18.71 -12.33
N PHE A 77 -0.49 18.05 -12.57
CA PHE A 77 -1.24 17.31 -11.55
C PHE A 77 -0.50 16.03 -11.11
N VAL A 78 -0.33 15.85 -9.81
CA VAL A 78 0.22 14.62 -9.22
C VAL A 78 -0.63 14.22 -8.02
N ASP A 79 -1.31 13.11 -8.13
CA ASP A 79 -2.05 12.48 -7.03
C ASP A 79 -1.78 10.96 -7.01
N SER A 80 -0.66 10.57 -6.43
CA SER A 80 -0.28 9.16 -6.31
C SER A 80 -1.13 8.38 -5.28
N VAL A 81 -1.99 9.06 -4.53
CA VAL A 81 -2.90 8.43 -3.56
C VAL A 81 -4.12 7.87 -4.28
N THR A 82 -4.82 8.72 -5.04
CA THR A 82 -6.00 8.31 -5.82
C THR A 82 -5.61 7.53 -7.09
N TYR A 83 -4.53 7.96 -7.75
CA TYR A 83 -4.00 7.34 -8.96
C TYR A 83 -2.69 6.60 -8.66
N SER A 84 -2.81 5.37 -8.21
CA SER A 84 -1.64 4.52 -7.87
C SER A 84 -0.68 4.31 -9.05
N SER A 85 -1.18 4.40 -10.29
CA SER A 85 -0.38 4.36 -11.52
C SER A 85 0.61 5.52 -11.66
N MET A 86 0.42 6.64 -10.94
CA MET A 86 1.36 7.76 -10.89
C MET A 86 2.55 7.52 -9.97
N ALA A 87 2.44 6.62 -8.99
CA ALA A 87 3.51 6.36 -8.05
C ALA A 87 4.74 5.75 -8.75
N GLY A 88 5.86 6.48 -8.74
CA GLY A 88 7.10 6.08 -9.40
C GLY A 88 7.10 6.12 -10.93
N TYR A 89 6.03 6.67 -11.54
CA TYR A 89 5.86 6.80 -12.98
C TYR A 89 5.54 8.24 -13.42
N THR A 90 5.84 9.21 -12.56
CA THR A 90 5.67 10.65 -12.81
C THR A 90 6.86 11.40 -12.22
N GLU A 91 7.38 12.34 -12.98
CA GLU A 91 8.46 13.25 -12.55
C GLU A 91 8.15 14.67 -13.03
N CYS A 92 8.34 15.66 -12.18
CA CYS A 92 8.01 17.05 -12.49
C CYS A 92 9.28 17.90 -12.60
N ASP A 93 9.32 18.73 -13.64
CA ASP A 93 10.33 19.76 -13.80
C ASP A 93 10.00 20.94 -12.90
N VAL A 94 10.99 21.35 -12.10
CA VAL A 94 10.86 22.44 -11.14
C VAL A 94 11.88 23.53 -11.49
N ASP A 95 11.39 24.75 -11.62
CA ASP A 95 12.28 25.91 -11.75
C ASP A 95 13.16 26.05 -10.50
N SER A 96 14.47 25.96 -10.67
CA SER A 96 15.44 25.92 -9.57
C SER A 96 15.52 27.22 -8.76
N VAL A 97 15.01 28.33 -9.30
CA VAL A 97 15.05 29.66 -8.67
C VAL A 97 13.76 29.97 -7.94
N SER A 98 12.63 29.73 -8.58
CA SER A 98 11.30 30.03 -8.03
C SER A 98 10.65 28.87 -7.28
N GLY A 99 11.14 27.63 -7.47
CA GLY A 99 10.49 26.42 -6.96
C GLY A 99 9.18 26.09 -7.64
N LYS A 100 8.82 26.76 -8.73
CA LYS A 100 7.58 26.53 -9.47
C LYS A 100 7.69 25.27 -10.32
N VAL A 101 6.66 24.43 -10.27
CA VAL A 101 6.51 23.29 -11.19
C VAL A 101 6.19 23.83 -12.59
N LEU A 102 7.04 23.50 -13.57
CA LEU A 102 6.91 23.92 -14.95
C LEU A 102 6.02 22.97 -15.75
N GLY A 103 6.14 21.68 -15.51
CA GLY A 103 5.37 20.61 -16.14
C GLY A 103 5.73 19.29 -15.51
N CYS A 104 4.87 18.28 -15.67
CA CYS A 104 5.18 16.93 -15.22
C CYS A 104 5.22 15.98 -16.42
N GLY A 105 6.26 15.13 -16.45
CA GLY A 105 6.35 14.00 -17.35
C GLY A 105 5.65 12.80 -16.73
N TYR A 106 4.83 12.11 -17.50
CA TYR A 106 4.08 10.93 -17.10
C TYR A 106 4.47 9.75 -17.96
N SER A 107 4.56 8.54 -17.39
CA SER A 107 4.54 7.35 -18.21
C SER A 107 3.17 7.20 -18.89
N TRP A 108 3.09 6.47 -20.01
CA TRP A 108 1.81 6.24 -20.68
C TRP A 108 0.80 5.56 -19.75
N LYS A 109 1.26 4.66 -18.89
CA LYS A 109 0.42 4.03 -17.86
C LYS A 109 -0.11 5.05 -16.86
N ALA A 110 0.70 6.02 -16.42
CA ALA A 110 0.26 7.08 -15.52
C ALA A 110 -0.75 8.00 -16.22
N ALA A 111 -0.48 8.39 -17.48
CA ALA A 111 -1.38 9.26 -18.24
C ALA A 111 -2.77 8.65 -18.46
N LEU A 112 -2.87 7.32 -18.65
CA LEU A 112 -4.12 6.59 -18.91
C LEU A 112 -4.61 5.72 -17.73
N GLU A 113 -4.03 5.87 -16.55
CA GLU A 113 -4.36 5.05 -15.36
C GLU A 113 -4.28 3.53 -15.63
N GLY A 114 -3.32 3.12 -16.44
CA GLY A 114 -3.09 1.71 -16.77
C GLY A 114 -4.01 1.12 -17.82
N ARG A 115 -4.92 1.91 -18.39
CA ARG A 115 -5.87 1.47 -19.41
C ARG A 115 -5.28 1.65 -20.81
N GLU A 116 -5.77 0.85 -21.76
CA GLU A 116 -5.43 0.93 -23.17
C GLU A 116 -6.71 1.15 -23.99
N TYR A 117 -6.70 2.14 -24.86
CA TYR A 117 -7.86 2.54 -25.63
C TYR A 117 -7.56 2.58 -27.12
N PRO A 118 -8.56 2.33 -27.98
CA PRO A 118 -8.46 2.62 -29.39
C PRO A 118 -8.19 4.12 -29.64
N ASP A 119 -7.54 4.42 -30.77
CA ASP A 119 -7.11 5.78 -31.15
C ASP A 119 -8.24 6.82 -31.21
N ASP A 120 -9.43 6.40 -31.58
CA ASP A 120 -10.60 7.24 -31.80
C ASP A 120 -11.55 7.36 -30.60
N THR A 121 -11.20 6.76 -29.46
CA THR A 121 -11.97 6.87 -28.24
C THR A 121 -11.49 8.06 -27.39
N LEU A 122 -12.42 8.80 -26.81
CA LEU A 122 -12.11 9.81 -25.80
C LEU A 122 -11.68 9.11 -24.50
N GLU A 123 -10.52 9.50 -24.00
CA GLU A 123 -9.97 8.94 -22.78
C GLU A 123 -9.63 10.05 -21.80
N LEU A 124 -10.35 10.08 -20.68
CA LEU A 124 -10.15 11.08 -19.63
C LEU A 124 -8.74 10.99 -19.04
N GLY A 125 -8.27 9.79 -18.71
CA GLY A 125 -6.99 9.59 -18.08
C GLY A 125 -6.84 10.48 -16.85
N ILE A 126 -5.64 11.06 -16.68
CA ILE A 126 -5.34 11.97 -15.56
C ILE A 126 -5.65 13.45 -15.87
N CYS A 127 -6.27 13.77 -17.00
CA CYS A 127 -6.68 15.14 -17.30
C CYS A 127 -7.76 15.63 -16.31
N PRO A 128 -7.90 16.96 -16.10
CA PRO A 128 -8.93 17.50 -15.23
C PRO A 128 -10.34 17.12 -15.70
N PRO A 129 -11.35 17.11 -14.80
CA PRO A 129 -12.74 16.91 -15.18
C PRO A 129 -13.20 17.83 -16.32
N GLY A 130 -13.82 17.26 -17.34
CA GLY A 130 -14.19 17.95 -18.58
C GLY A 130 -13.08 18.04 -19.64
N TRP A 131 -11.94 17.41 -19.37
CA TRP A 131 -10.77 17.34 -20.25
C TRP A 131 -10.35 15.88 -20.43
N HIS A 132 -9.60 15.60 -21.47
CA HIS A 132 -9.13 14.25 -21.77
C HIS A 132 -7.72 14.24 -22.37
N VAL A 133 -7.11 13.06 -22.36
CA VAL A 133 -5.84 12.80 -23.04
C VAL A 133 -6.09 12.81 -24.56
N PRO A 134 -5.39 13.65 -25.33
CA PRO A 134 -5.67 13.76 -26.75
C PRO A 134 -5.40 12.46 -27.50
N ASN A 135 -6.26 12.14 -28.46
CA ASN A 135 -6.07 11.03 -29.38
C ASN A 135 -5.34 11.47 -30.67
N MET A 136 -5.03 10.50 -31.55
CA MET A 136 -4.32 10.77 -32.79
C MET A 136 -5.11 11.65 -33.75
N SER A 137 -6.44 11.52 -33.78
CA SER A 137 -7.31 12.31 -34.69
C SER A 137 -7.28 13.78 -34.29
N GLU A 138 -7.32 14.07 -33.00
CA GLU A 138 -7.24 15.43 -32.46
C GLU A 138 -5.89 16.09 -32.71
N PHE A 139 -4.78 15.36 -32.62
CA PHE A 139 -3.49 15.91 -33.05
C PHE A 139 -3.39 16.14 -34.56
N LYS A 140 -4.01 15.31 -35.38
CA LYS A 140 -4.09 15.55 -36.82
C LYS A 140 -4.92 16.80 -37.14
N GLU A 141 -6.04 17.00 -36.44
CA GLU A 141 -6.88 18.19 -36.53
C GLU A 141 -6.15 19.44 -36.10
N LEU A 142 -5.48 19.42 -34.93
CA LEU A 142 -4.58 20.48 -34.44
C LEU A 142 -3.57 20.87 -35.52
N LYS A 143 -2.90 19.90 -36.12
CA LYS A 143 -1.89 20.11 -37.13
C LYS A 143 -2.51 20.74 -38.42
N SER A 144 -3.68 20.28 -38.81
CA SER A 144 -4.42 20.82 -39.99
C SER A 144 -4.79 22.28 -39.75
N ALA A 145 -5.42 22.59 -38.61
CA ALA A 145 -5.85 23.95 -38.27
C ALA A 145 -4.69 24.96 -38.19
N LEU A 146 -3.52 24.49 -37.70
CA LEU A 146 -2.33 25.34 -37.63
C LEU A 146 -1.68 25.56 -38.98
N ASN A 147 -1.71 24.57 -39.89
CA ASN A 147 -1.17 24.71 -41.26
C ASN A 147 -1.99 25.66 -42.12
N GLU A 148 -3.26 25.89 -41.80
CA GLU A 148 -4.10 26.89 -42.47
C GLU A 148 -3.68 28.33 -42.15
N SER A 149 -3.05 28.54 -40.99
CA SER A 149 -2.73 29.91 -40.50
C SER A 149 -1.23 30.20 -40.38
N CYS A 150 -0.38 29.21 -40.64
CA CYS A 150 1.08 29.31 -40.51
C CYS A 150 1.80 28.49 -41.59
N ASP A 151 3.08 28.80 -41.82
CA ASP A 151 3.93 28.05 -42.74
C ASP A 151 4.08 26.57 -42.34
N THR A 152 4.14 26.30 -41.05
CA THR A 152 4.17 24.95 -40.50
C THR A 152 3.50 24.91 -39.12
N ALA A 153 2.84 23.81 -38.81
CA ALA A 153 2.11 23.63 -37.56
C ALA A 153 3.03 23.77 -36.32
N GLY A 154 4.20 23.14 -36.32
CA GLY A 154 5.11 23.18 -35.20
C GLY A 154 5.72 24.56 -34.95
N LYS A 155 5.99 25.36 -36.03
CA LYS A 155 6.39 26.75 -35.86
C LYS A 155 5.29 27.57 -35.23
N CYS A 156 4.06 27.36 -35.67
CA CYS A 156 2.89 28.06 -35.15
C CYS A 156 2.67 27.75 -33.66
N LEU A 157 2.81 26.50 -33.24
CA LEU A 157 2.70 26.08 -31.83
C LEU A 157 3.69 26.86 -30.95
N LYS A 158 4.94 26.95 -31.37
CA LYS A 158 5.99 27.65 -30.59
C LYS A 158 5.78 29.17 -30.57
N GLU A 159 5.63 29.77 -31.75
CA GLU A 159 5.68 31.24 -31.89
C GLU A 159 4.35 31.94 -31.61
N LYS A 160 3.22 31.28 -31.88
CA LYS A 160 1.90 31.91 -31.73
C LYS A 160 1.04 31.27 -30.64
N GLN A 161 1.24 29.98 -30.34
CA GLN A 161 0.42 29.26 -29.36
C GLN A 161 1.08 29.10 -28.00
N GLY A 162 2.38 29.37 -27.88
CA GLY A 162 3.12 29.37 -26.61
C GLY A 162 3.53 28.02 -26.11
N TRP A 163 3.53 27.00 -26.99
CA TRP A 163 3.98 25.65 -26.58
C TRP A 163 5.51 25.60 -26.56
N GLU A 164 6.04 25.00 -25.50
CA GLU A 164 7.47 24.72 -25.41
C GLU A 164 7.83 23.43 -26.18
N PRO A 165 9.05 23.35 -26.76
CA PRO A 165 9.53 22.11 -27.37
C PRO A 165 9.53 20.96 -26.36
N GLY A 166 9.10 19.77 -26.81
CA GLY A 166 8.99 18.60 -25.96
C GLY A 166 8.32 17.43 -26.66
N ALA A 167 8.16 16.34 -25.93
CA ALA A 167 7.42 15.17 -26.38
C ALA A 167 6.12 15.02 -25.56
N PHE A 168 5.02 14.69 -26.21
CA PHE A 168 3.69 14.71 -25.63
C PHE A 168 2.96 13.41 -25.92
N TRP A 169 2.30 12.84 -24.92
CA TRP A 169 1.50 11.62 -25.06
C TRP A 169 0.21 11.86 -25.87
N THR A 170 -0.19 10.79 -26.55
CA THR A 170 -1.58 10.57 -27.00
C THR A 170 -2.16 9.36 -26.28
N SER A 171 -3.49 9.18 -26.36
CA SER A 171 -4.16 7.97 -25.86
C SER A 171 -3.96 6.75 -26.79
N ALA A 172 -3.35 6.94 -27.97
CA ALA A 172 -3.22 5.89 -28.98
C ALA A 172 -2.13 4.86 -28.63
N PRO A 173 -2.46 3.55 -28.62
CA PRO A 173 -1.46 2.49 -28.61
C PRO A 173 -0.69 2.47 -29.94
N SER A 174 0.51 1.91 -29.96
CA SER A 174 1.36 1.89 -31.16
C SER A 174 1.07 0.75 -32.12
N ARG A 175 0.47 -0.34 -31.65
CA ARG A 175 0.32 -1.58 -32.43
C ARG A 175 -0.52 -1.38 -33.68
N GLY A 176 0.05 -1.68 -34.85
CA GLY A 176 -0.59 -1.54 -36.15
C GLY A 176 -0.68 -0.10 -36.68
N VAL A 177 -0.19 0.88 -35.91
CA VAL A 177 -0.16 2.29 -36.34
C VAL A 177 0.99 2.53 -37.31
N SER A 178 0.70 3.26 -38.38
CA SER A 178 1.67 3.71 -39.39
C SER A 178 1.94 5.20 -39.23
N LEU A 179 3.19 5.58 -39.01
CA LEU A 179 3.61 6.97 -38.84
C LEU A 179 4.56 7.40 -39.95
N THR A 180 4.43 8.65 -40.41
CA THR A 180 5.36 9.26 -41.36
C THR A 180 6.47 9.96 -40.56
N THR A 181 7.71 9.58 -40.84
CA THR A 181 8.90 10.18 -40.21
C THR A 181 9.20 11.57 -40.79
N PRO A 182 10.02 12.41 -40.11
CA PRO A 182 10.43 13.72 -40.61
C PRO A 182 11.04 13.69 -42.01
N THR A 183 11.74 12.61 -42.36
CA THR A 183 12.41 12.40 -43.67
C THR A 183 11.49 11.82 -44.75
N GLY A 184 10.18 11.67 -44.46
CA GLY A 184 9.20 11.16 -45.41
C GLY A 184 9.08 9.64 -45.48
N GLY A 185 9.85 8.91 -44.67
CA GLY A 185 9.73 7.45 -44.52
C GLY A 185 8.49 7.06 -43.73
N THR A 186 8.06 5.80 -43.85
CA THR A 186 6.97 5.22 -43.07
C THR A 186 7.54 4.26 -42.02
N ARG A 187 7.09 4.38 -40.77
CA ARG A 187 7.38 3.44 -39.68
C ARG A 187 6.08 2.81 -39.19
N ILE A 188 6.07 1.49 -39.11
CA ILE A 188 4.94 0.72 -38.57
C ILE A 188 5.46 0.00 -37.31
N GLU A 189 4.71 0.09 -36.23
CA GLU A 189 5.03 -0.61 -35.00
C GLU A 189 4.20 -1.89 -34.90
N SER A 190 4.86 -2.99 -34.54
CA SER A 190 4.26 -4.32 -34.43
C SER A 190 4.11 -4.82 -33.00
N ASN A 191 4.66 -4.09 -32.02
CA ASN A 191 4.65 -4.48 -30.61
C ASN A 191 3.82 -3.52 -29.73
N ASP A 192 3.58 -3.95 -28.50
CA ASP A 192 2.82 -3.21 -27.50
C ASP A 192 3.70 -2.49 -26.46
N TYR A 193 5.02 -2.46 -26.66
CA TYR A 193 5.94 -1.78 -25.72
C TYR A 193 5.98 -0.27 -25.90
N ASN A 194 5.49 0.22 -27.01
CA ASN A 194 5.44 1.63 -27.37
C ASN A 194 3.99 2.15 -27.37
N ALA A 195 3.86 3.47 -27.33
CA ALA A 195 2.63 4.20 -27.61
C ALA A 195 2.92 5.37 -28.56
N VAL A 196 1.89 5.94 -29.14
CA VAL A 196 2.06 7.09 -30.02
C VAL A 196 2.21 8.35 -29.19
N SER A 197 3.20 9.16 -29.55
CA SER A 197 3.45 10.48 -29.01
C SER A 197 3.73 11.48 -30.13
N PHE A 198 3.67 12.76 -29.84
CA PHE A 198 4.12 13.82 -30.73
C PHE A 198 5.35 14.50 -30.15
N VAL A 199 6.31 14.84 -31.01
CA VAL A 199 7.48 15.63 -30.64
C VAL A 199 7.40 16.98 -31.35
N LEU A 200 7.47 18.05 -30.56
CA LEU A 200 7.68 19.41 -31.01
C LEU A 200 9.17 19.73 -30.86
N TYR A 201 9.87 19.79 -31.98
CA TYR A 201 11.31 20.04 -32.00
C TYR A 201 11.62 21.52 -31.80
N ALA A 202 12.68 21.82 -31.01
CA ALA A 202 13.21 23.17 -30.86
C ALA A 202 13.70 23.73 -32.22
N GLU A 203 14.42 22.87 -32.99
CA GLU A 203 14.88 23.17 -34.33
C GLU A 203 14.25 22.20 -35.32
N LYS A 204 14.07 22.64 -36.56
CA LYS A 204 13.48 21.79 -37.61
C LYS A 204 14.40 20.60 -37.89
N PRO A 205 13.90 19.36 -37.83
CA PRO A 205 14.70 18.17 -38.11
C PRO A 205 15.28 18.21 -39.53
N ALA A 206 16.52 17.72 -39.68
CA ALA A 206 17.20 17.66 -40.98
C ALA A 206 16.35 16.86 -41.97
N GLY A 207 16.06 17.47 -43.15
CA GLY A 207 15.19 16.88 -44.17
C GLY A 207 13.68 16.93 -43.85
N GLY A 208 13.31 17.43 -42.66
CA GLY A 208 11.92 17.54 -42.28
C GLY A 208 11.22 18.78 -42.88
N SER A 209 9.90 18.68 -43.05
CA SER A 209 9.06 19.78 -43.55
C SER A 209 8.42 20.62 -42.43
N ASP A 210 8.42 20.12 -41.19
CA ASP A 210 7.77 20.73 -40.02
C ASP A 210 8.63 20.58 -38.78
N TYR A 211 8.19 21.10 -37.62
CA TYR A 211 8.76 20.92 -36.26
C TYR A 211 7.93 19.93 -35.46
N LEU A 212 6.71 19.58 -35.87
CA LEU A 212 5.80 18.69 -35.17
C LEU A 212 5.63 17.36 -35.90
N TYR A 213 6.04 16.28 -35.29
CA TYR A 213 5.94 14.94 -35.86
C TYR A 213 5.43 13.91 -34.85
N PRO A 214 4.60 12.95 -35.31
CA PRO A 214 4.28 11.78 -34.51
C PRO A 214 5.49 10.83 -34.44
N VAL A 215 5.69 10.22 -33.26
CA VAL A 215 6.75 9.23 -33.03
C VAL A 215 6.22 8.09 -32.16
N PHE A 216 6.91 6.96 -32.16
CA PHE A 216 6.71 5.89 -31.19
C PHE A 216 7.63 6.11 -29.99
N ALA A 217 7.08 6.19 -28.79
CA ALA A 217 7.81 6.29 -27.55
C ALA A 217 7.53 5.08 -26.66
N GLY A 218 8.54 4.60 -25.93
CA GLY A 218 8.36 3.54 -24.95
C GLY A 218 7.33 3.96 -23.88
N ARG A 219 6.40 3.08 -23.51
CA ARG A 219 5.33 3.38 -22.54
C ARG A 219 5.84 3.77 -21.14
N SER A 220 7.09 3.43 -20.82
CA SER A 220 7.78 3.85 -19.59
C SER A 220 8.46 5.21 -19.67
N SER A 221 8.55 5.81 -20.88
CA SER A 221 9.11 7.16 -21.04
C SER A 221 8.25 8.18 -20.32
N LEU A 222 8.88 9.17 -19.70
CA LEU A 222 8.19 10.27 -19.04
C LEU A 222 8.02 11.41 -20.07
N LEU A 223 6.81 11.59 -20.57
CA LEU A 223 6.47 12.62 -21.54
C LEU A 223 5.40 13.55 -20.98
N TYR A 224 5.38 14.77 -21.46
CA TYR A 224 4.39 15.77 -21.07
C TYR A 224 2.98 15.42 -21.59
N LEU A 225 1.98 16.08 -21.01
CA LEU A 225 0.59 15.91 -21.38
C LEU A 225 -0.08 17.28 -21.52
N HIS A 226 -0.62 17.56 -22.72
CA HIS A 226 -1.48 18.70 -22.99
C HIS A 226 -2.91 18.20 -23.14
N CYS A 227 -3.76 18.51 -22.18
CA CYS A 227 -5.15 18.05 -22.18
C CYS A 227 -5.98 18.81 -23.20
N VAL A 228 -6.99 18.13 -23.74
CA VAL A 228 -7.97 18.68 -24.70
C VAL A 228 -9.34 18.71 -24.02
N GLN A 229 -10.10 19.76 -24.27
CA GLN A 229 -11.46 19.89 -23.73
C GLN A 229 -12.39 18.85 -24.37
N GLY A 230 -13.03 18.05 -23.50
CA GLY A 230 -14.05 17.06 -23.86
C GLY A 230 -15.45 17.62 -23.77
N SER A 231 -16.40 16.84 -24.28
CA SER A 231 -17.85 17.13 -24.20
C SER A 231 -18.51 16.49 -22.97
N VAL A 232 -17.77 16.21 -21.90
CA VAL A 232 -18.22 15.43 -20.75
C VAL A 232 -18.66 16.36 -19.62
N ASP A 233 -19.59 15.90 -18.80
CA ASP A 233 -20.05 16.63 -17.61
C ASP A 233 -18.95 16.71 -16.55
N SER A 234 -18.25 17.85 -16.52
CA SER A 234 -17.13 18.09 -15.60
C SER A 234 -17.53 18.04 -14.12
N VAL A 235 -18.79 18.31 -13.78
CA VAL A 235 -19.30 18.25 -12.40
C VAL A 235 -19.44 16.80 -11.96
N ALA A 236 -20.07 15.96 -12.78
CA ALA A 236 -20.22 14.53 -12.48
C ALA A 236 -18.88 13.81 -12.41
N GLU A 237 -17.93 14.18 -13.26
CA GLU A 237 -16.56 13.64 -13.22
C GLU A 237 -15.83 14.04 -11.94
N PHE A 238 -15.94 15.30 -11.53
CA PHE A 238 -15.34 15.77 -10.29
C PHE A 238 -15.92 15.09 -9.06
N GLU A 239 -17.25 14.89 -9.01
CA GLU A 239 -17.90 14.11 -7.94
C GLU A 239 -17.39 12.68 -7.90
N THR A 240 -17.20 12.05 -9.07
CA THR A 240 -16.65 10.71 -9.18
C THR A 240 -15.21 10.63 -8.66
N TYR A 241 -14.37 11.61 -9.01
CA TYR A 241 -13.03 11.75 -8.48
C TYR A 241 -13.04 11.89 -6.94
N GLN A 242 -13.88 12.76 -6.39
CA GLN A 242 -13.97 12.96 -4.93
C GLN A 242 -14.36 11.68 -4.19
N LYS A 243 -15.36 10.96 -4.70
CA LYS A 243 -15.77 9.65 -4.12
C LYS A 243 -14.66 8.62 -4.21
N SER A 244 -13.93 8.56 -5.33
CA SER A 244 -12.79 7.67 -5.49
C SER A 244 -11.68 8.00 -4.50
N LYS A 245 -11.32 9.29 -4.38
CA LYS A 245 -10.31 9.77 -3.43
C LYS A 245 -10.68 9.44 -1.98
N GLU A 246 -11.92 9.70 -1.59
CA GLU A 246 -12.42 9.37 -0.24
C GLU A 246 -12.32 7.86 0.04
N SER A 247 -12.74 7.02 -0.92
CA SER A 247 -12.66 5.57 -0.82
C SER A 247 -11.22 5.07 -0.65
N VAL A 248 -10.28 5.60 -1.45
CA VAL A 248 -8.85 5.23 -1.36
C VAL A 248 -8.23 5.66 -0.05
N LEU A 249 -8.52 6.89 0.41
CA LEU A 249 -8.04 7.39 1.70
C LEU A 249 -8.58 6.57 2.87
N LYS A 250 -9.85 6.17 2.82
CA LYS A 250 -10.47 5.30 3.83
C LYS A 250 -9.80 3.92 3.85
N ALA A 251 -9.64 3.29 2.68
CA ALA A 251 -8.99 1.99 2.58
C ALA A 251 -7.53 2.02 3.09
N ARG A 252 -6.80 3.12 2.80
CA ARG A 252 -5.45 3.32 3.31
C ARG A 252 -5.42 3.48 4.83
N ALA A 253 -6.31 4.28 5.40
CA ALA A 253 -6.42 4.44 6.86
C ALA A 253 -6.77 3.11 7.55
N GLU A 254 -7.65 2.31 6.98
CA GLU A 254 -7.99 0.97 7.46
C GLU A 254 -6.77 0.02 7.39
N ALA A 255 -6.00 0.06 6.30
CA ALA A 255 -4.79 -0.74 6.16
C ALA A 255 -3.69 -0.32 7.16
N GLU A 256 -3.48 0.98 7.35
CA GLU A 256 -2.54 1.51 8.35
C GLU A 256 -2.96 1.13 9.79
N ALA A 257 -4.25 1.20 10.10
CA ALA A 257 -4.79 0.76 11.40
C ALA A 257 -4.63 -0.75 11.61
N ALA A 258 -4.86 -1.56 10.57
CA ALA A 258 -4.66 -3.01 10.62
C ALA A 258 -3.19 -3.36 10.84
N GLU A 259 -2.25 -2.69 10.15
CA GLU A 259 -0.81 -2.90 10.34
C GLU A 259 -0.36 -2.46 11.74
N ALA A 260 -0.84 -1.32 12.24
CA ALA A 260 -0.56 -0.88 13.61
C ALA A 260 -1.08 -1.89 14.66
N ALA A 261 -2.27 -2.44 14.46
CA ALA A 261 -2.83 -3.49 15.30
C ALA A 261 -1.99 -4.78 15.24
N ARG A 262 -1.52 -5.14 14.04
CA ARG A 262 -0.60 -6.27 13.83
C ARG A 262 0.73 -6.07 14.57
N GLN A 263 1.36 -4.91 14.42
CA GLN A 263 2.60 -4.57 15.12
C GLN A 263 2.43 -4.59 16.64
N LYS A 264 1.28 -4.13 17.13
CA LYS A 264 0.94 -4.23 18.55
C LYS A 264 0.85 -5.69 19.00
N LYS A 265 0.18 -6.56 18.24
CA LYS A 265 0.11 -8.00 18.55
C LYS A 265 1.49 -8.65 18.55
N LEU A 266 2.37 -8.31 17.59
CA LEU A 266 3.74 -8.79 17.55
C LEU A 266 4.52 -8.35 18.81
N LYS A 267 4.35 -7.11 19.23
CA LYS A 267 5.00 -6.57 20.43
C LYS A 267 4.46 -7.21 21.72
N ASP A 268 3.16 -7.34 21.83
CA ASP A 268 2.50 -7.91 23.01
C ASP A 268 2.63 -9.44 23.02
N GLY A 269 2.78 -10.07 21.86
CA GLY A 269 2.94 -11.52 21.72
C GLY A 269 1.81 -12.28 22.41
N ALA A 270 2.17 -13.36 23.10
CA ALA A 270 1.21 -14.15 23.86
C ALA A 270 0.57 -13.37 25.03
N LYS A 271 1.21 -12.29 25.50
CA LYS A 271 0.66 -11.45 26.58
C LYS A 271 -0.66 -10.78 26.24
N ALA A 272 -0.94 -10.58 24.91
CA ALA A 272 -2.24 -10.08 24.43
C ALA A 272 -3.42 -11.01 24.78
N TYR A 273 -3.14 -12.24 25.14
CA TYR A 273 -4.13 -13.28 25.47
C TYR A 273 -4.23 -13.57 26.96
N PHE A 274 -3.55 -12.80 27.79
CA PHE A 274 -3.64 -12.91 29.23
C PHE A 274 -4.99 -12.43 29.76
N ASN A 275 -5.40 -12.96 30.91
CA ASN A 275 -6.54 -12.44 31.62
C ASN A 275 -6.20 -11.06 32.22
N PRO A 276 -6.81 -9.96 31.80
CA PRO A 276 -6.45 -8.61 32.27
C PRO A 276 -6.76 -8.37 33.75
N ASP A 277 -7.62 -9.18 34.35
CA ASP A 277 -8.00 -9.07 35.76
C ASP A 277 -7.01 -9.74 36.71
N LEU A 278 -5.97 -10.44 36.18
CA LEU A 278 -4.97 -11.16 36.95
C LEU A 278 -3.61 -10.48 36.86
N HIS A 279 -2.80 -10.69 37.90
CA HIS A 279 -1.45 -10.14 37.97
C HIS A 279 -0.39 -11.18 37.60
N TYR A 280 0.24 -10.98 36.45
CA TYR A 280 1.33 -11.81 35.94
C TYR A 280 2.67 -11.19 36.35
N LYS A 281 3.65 -12.04 36.70
CA LYS A 281 5.03 -11.63 36.88
C LYS A 281 5.83 -11.89 35.61
N ASN A 282 6.77 -11.01 35.29
CA ASN A 282 7.72 -11.24 34.20
C ASN A 282 8.86 -12.14 34.64
N PHE A 283 9.23 -13.06 33.77
CA PHE A 283 10.45 -13.86 33.84
C PHE A 283 11.24 -13.65 32.54
N VAL A 284 12.55 -13.46 32.65
CA VAL A 284 13.46 -13.32 31.50
C VAL A 284 14.34 -14.56 31.42
N ASP A 285 14.31 -15.25 30.31
CA ASP A 285 15.21 -16.36 30.03
C ASP A 285 16.60 -15.81 29.67
N ALA A 286 17.58 -16.05 30.52
CA ALA A 286 18.93 -15.52 30.34
C ALA A 286 19.68 -16.10 29.12
N ARG A 287 19.15 -17.17 28.48
CA ARG A 287 19.79 -17.83 27.34
C ARG A 287 19.56 -17.08 26.03
N ASP A 288 18.37 -16.49 25.86
CA ASP A 288 17.93 -15.85 24.62
C ASP A 288 17.26 -14.48 24.83
N SER A 289 17.17 -14.05 26.10
CA SER A 289 16.50 -12.80 26.51
C SER A 289 15.00 -12.75 26.21
N ASN A 290 14.36 -13.89 25.91
CA ASN A 290 12.91 -13.94 25.81
C ASN A 290 12.26 -13.66 27.17
N GLU A 291 11.23 -12.81 27.15
CA GLU A 291 10.42 -12.52 28.32
C GLU A 291 9.16 -13.39 28.31
N TYR A 292 8.82 -13.95 29.46
CA TYR A 292 7.61 -14.75 29.67
C TYR A 292 6.79 -14.19 30.82
N GLY A 293 5.46 -14.13 30.64
CA GLY A 293 4.54 -13.92 31.74
C GLY A 293 4.41 -15.21 32.56
N THR A 294 4.34 -15.06 33.87
CA THR A 294 4.15 -16.19 34.80
C THR A 294 3.04 -15.93 35.79
N ILE A 295 2.33 -16.97 36.18
CA ILE A 295 1.19 -16.94 37.09
C ILE A 295 1.30 -18.05 38.13
N VAL A 296 0.83 -17.79 39.34
CA VAL A 296 0.75 -18.82 40.39
C VAL A 296 -0.64 -19.44 40.35
N ILE A 297 -0.70 -20.77 40.17
CA ILE A 297 -1.95 -21.53 40.18
C ILE A 297 -1.76 -22.64 41.24
N GLY A 298 -2.66 -22.65 42.21
CA GLY A 298 -2.46 -23.50 43.40
C GLY A 298 -1.19 -23.06 44.13
N GLN A 299 -0.24 -24.00 44.30
CA GLN A 299 1.01 -23.76 44.98
C GLN A 299 2.22 -23.59 44.04
N ARG A 300 1.99 -23.62 42.73
CA ARG A 300 3.06 -23.67 41.73
C ARG A 300 3.01 -22.47 40.79
N ARG A 301 4.20 -22.01 40.33
CA ARG A 301 4.32 -20.97 39.34
C ARG A 301 4.47 -21.58 37.95
N TRP A 302 3.57 -21.20 37.05
CA TRP A 302 3.52 -21.64 35.66
C TRP A 302 3.90 -20.50 34.72
N MET A 303 4.59 -20.81 33.63
CA MET A 303 4.60 -19.90 32.49
C MET A 303 3.17 -19.75 31.94
N ALA A 304 2.75 -18.53 31.64
CA ALA A 304 1.45 -18.23 30.99
C ALA A 304 1.55 -18.19 29.46
N GLU A 305 2.71 -18.50 28.93
CA GLU A 305 3.01 -18.56 27.49
C GLU A 305 3.84 -19.82 27.19
N ASN A 306 3.76 -20.27 25.93
CA ASN A 306 4.58 -21.39 25.48
C ASN A 306 6.04 -20.96 25.33
N LEU A 307 6.95 -21.87 25.59
CA LEU A 307 8.39 -21.66 25.46
C LEU A 307 8.74 -21.34 23.98
N ARG A 308 9.67 -20.37 23.81
CA ARG A 308 10.16 -19.93 22.48
C ARG A 308 11.65 -20.22 22.25
N TYR A 309 12.34 -20.76 23.24
CA TYR A 309 13.78 -21.02 23.21
C TYR A 309 14.16 -21.97 22.06
N VAL A 310 15.21 -21.61 21.30
CA VAL A 310 15.84 -22.46 20.28
C VAL A 310 17.19 -22.92 20.78
N PRO A 311 17.40 -24.23 20.93
CA PRO A 311 18.72 -24.74 21.27
C PRO A 311 19.75 -24.38 20.18
N PRO A 312 21.00 -23.96 20.53
CA PRO A 312 22.00 -23.53 19.55
C PRO A 312 22.35 -24.58 18.48
N ALA A 313 22.28 -25.86 18.79
CA ALA A 313 22.53 -26.95 17.86
C ALA A 313 21.49 -27.01 16.72
N ARG A 314 20.37 -26.30 16.84
CA ARG A 314 19.25 -26.27 15.89
C ARG A 314 19.08 -24.94 15.16
N GLU A 315 19.93 -23.94 15.46
CA GLU A 315 19.83 -22.61 14.82
C GLU A 315 19.95 -22.63 13.28
N ASN A 316 20.66 -23.62 12.74
CA ASN A 316 20.91 -23.76 11.30
C ASN A 316 20.03 -24.83 10.62
N GLU A 317 19.16 -25.51 11.35
CA GLU A 317 18.24 -26.45 10.78
C GLU A 317 16.94 -25.69 10.41
N ASN A 318 16.32 -26.05 9.26
CA ASN A 318 14.96 -25.63 8.92
C ASN A 318 13.97 -26.33 9.90
N VAL A 319 14.07 -26.00 11.17
CA VAL A 319 13.17 -26.54 12.17
C VAL A 319 11.83 -25.86 11.97
N SER A 320 10.82 -26.64 11.63
CA SER A 320 9.46 -26.15 11.54
C SER A 320 9.05 -25.60 12.91
N TRP A 321 9.06 -24.28 13.04
CA TRP A 321 8.64 -23.57 14.24
C TRP A 321 7.16 -23.79 14.58
N VAL A 322 6.44 -24.25 13.57
CA VAL A 322 5.01 -24.50 13.64
C VAL A 322 4.70 -25.65 12.70
N TYR A 323 3.86 -26.57 13.09
CA TYR A 323 3.19 -27.43 12.15
C TYR A 323 2.43 -26.53 11.18
N THR A 324 3.00 -26.36 9.98
CA THR A 324 2.44 -25.52 8.92
C THR A 324 1.31 -26.27 8.25
N SER A 325 0.11 -26.00 8.64
CA SER A 325 -0.98 -26.01 7.67
C SER A 325 -1.06 -24.60 7.07
N ASN A 326 -1.17 -24.53 5.75
CA ASN A 326 -1.07 -23.36 4.89
C ASN A 326 -2.18 -22.29 5.05
N TYR A 327 -2.51 -21.83 6.25
CA TYR A 327 -3.60 -20.87 6.43
C TYR A 327 -3.22 -19.69 7.33
N ASP A 328 -3.24 -18.52 6.73
CA ASP A 328 -3.48 -17.13 7.20
C ASP A 328 -2.84 -16.59 8.50
N PHE A 329 -2.04 -17.34 9.21
CA PHE A 329 -1.30 -16.78 10.34
C PHE A 329 0.16 -16.62 9.94
N GLU A 330 0.66 -15.40 9.84
CA GLU A 330 2.04 -15.14 9.46
C GLU A 330 3.03 -15.81 10.44
N ASP A 331 4.07 -16.44 9.92
CA ASP A 331 5.07 -17.21 10.68
C ASP A 331 5.67 -16.41 11.85
N SER A 332 5.89 -15.10 11.66
CA SER A 332 6.40 -14.21 12.72
C SER A 332 5.41 -14.02 13.88
N LEU A 333 4.11 -13.94 13.58
CA LEU A 333 3.08 -13.81 14.61
C LEU A 333 2.89 -15.13 15.38
N ARG A 334 2.98 -16.25 14.69
CA ARG A 334 2.93 -17.59 15.32
C ARG A 334 4.07 -17.78 16.32
N ALA A 335 5.30 -17.46 15.92
CA ALA A 335 6.47 -17.62 16.79
C ALA A 335 6.35 -16.83 18.10
N VAL A 336 5.82 -15.60 18.05
CA VAL A 336 5.73 -14.75 19.26
C VAL A 336 4.44 -14.96 20.07
N VAL A 337 3.36 -15.42 19.44
CA VAL A 337 2.07 -15.64 20.11
C VAL A 337 1.91 -17.08 20.57
N ILE A 338 2.03 -18.04 19.66
CA ILE A 338 1.78 -19.46 19.96
C ILE A 338 3.01 -20.11 20.61
N GLY A 339 4.20 -19.63 20.30
CA GLY A 339 5.45 -20.21 20.76
C GLY A 339 5.95 -21.32 19.82
N ARG A 340 6.93 -22.09 20.29
CA ARG A 340 7.57 -23.14 19.51
C ARG A 340 7.00 -24.50 19.82
N ALA A 341 6.76 -25.30 18.77
CA ALA A 341 6.51 -26.73 18.91
C ALA A 341 7.85 -27.49 18.90
N TYR A 342 8.00 -28.45 19.80
CA TYR A 342 9.19 -29.29 19.97
C TYR A 342 8.85 -30.72 19.57
N SER A 343 9.77 -31.39 18.88
CA SER A 343 9.67 -32.83 18.65
C SER A 343 10.03 -33.63 19.92
N ARG A 344 9.68 -34.90 19.98
CA ARG A 344 10.09 -35.78 21.11
C ARG A 344 11.62 -35.82 21.26
N ASP A 345 12.37 -35.90 20.16
CA ASP A 345 13.83 -35.93 20.19
C ASP A 345 14.47 -34.67 20.78
N GLU A 346 13.74 -33.55 20.78
CA GLU A 346 14.23 -32.29 21.35
C GLU A 346 14.03 -32.18 22.87
N ILE A 347 13.27 -33.10 23.46
CA ILE A 347 12.96 -33.12 24.87
C ILE A 347 13.45 -34.40 25.57
N SER A 348 13.69 -35.48 24.81
CA SER A 348 14.04 -36.80 25.36
C SER A 348 15.50 -36.84 25.81
N PRO A 349 15.77 -37.24 27.07
CA PRO A 349 17.13 -37.50 27.55
C PRO A 349 17.85 -38.60 26.77
N ASP A 350 17.12 -39.57 26.21
CA ASP A 350 17.67 -40.67 25.43
C ASP A 350 18.25 -40.20 24.09
N SER A 351 17.78 -39.12 23.55
CA SER A 351 18.35 -38.46 22.36
C SER A 351 19.53 -37.53 22.72
N GLY A 352 19.90 -37.42 23.97
CA GLY A 352 20.90 -36.49 24.46
C GLY A 352 20.38 -35.05 24.60
N ALA A 353 19.07 -34.84 24.50
CA ALA A 353 18.47 -33.51 24.68
C ALA A 353 18.62 -33.05 26.14
N VAL A 354 18.89 -31.76 26.28
CA VAL A 354 18.90 -31.08 27.57
C VAL A 354 17.51 -30.51 27.82
N ASN A 355 17.07 -30.49 29.08
CA ASN A 355 15.81 -29.84 29.45
C ASN A 355 15.68 -28.47 28.78
N PRO A 356 14.72 -28.27 27.91
CA PRO A 356 14.56 -27.00 27.15
C PRO A 356 14.06 -25.85 28.05
N CYS A 357 13.52 -26.13 29.20
CA CYS A 357 13.13 -25.08 30.15
C CYS A 357 14.35 -24.33 30.73
N PRO A 358 14.21 -23.06 31.10
CA PRO A 358 15.27 -22.27 31.73
C PRO A 358 15.75 -22.87 33.05
N ALA A 359 16.91 -22.43 33.51
CA ALA A 359 17.42 -22.83 34.84
C ALA A 359 16.40 -22.46 35.93
N GLY A 360 16.11 -23.41 36.85
CA GLY A 360 15.08 -23.26 37.88
C GLY A 360 13.66 -23.55 37.40
N TRP A 361 13.53 -24.10 36.16
CA TRP A 361 12.27 -24.49 35.54
C TRP A 361 12.38 -25.86 34.88
N HIS A 362 11.30 -26.61 34.84
CA HIS A 362 11.27 -27.91 34.20
C HIS A 362 9.98 -28.14 33.35
N ILE A 363 9.98 -29.16 32.49
CA ILE A 363 8.79 -29.66 31.82
C ILE A 363 7.91 -30.33 32.87
N PRO A 364 6.61 -29.94 32.96
CA PRO A 364 5.73 -30.51 34.01
C PRO A 364 5.55 -32.02 33.84
N SER A 365 5.52 -32.74 34.96
CA SER A 365 5.11 -34.14 35.01
C SER A 365 3.59 -34.27 34.86
N ILE A 366 3.12 -35.46 34.53
CA ILE A 366 1.69 -35.81 34.54
C ILE A 366 1.02 -35.49 35.86
N THR A 367 1.75 -35.73 36.99
CA THR A 367 1.23 -35.42 38.34
C THR A 367 1.00 -33.92 38.49
N GLU A 368 1.90 -33.09 38.03
CA GLU A 368 1.77 -31.62 38.09
C GLU A 368 0.67 -31.08 37.20
N TRP A 369 0.48 -31.65 36.02
CA TRP A 369 -0.67 -31.36 35.19
C TRP A 369 -2.00 -31.73 35.85
N ASN A 370 -2.06 -32.91 36.49
CA ASN A 370 -3.23 -33.34 37.25
C ASN A 370 -3.50 -32.46 38.47
N ASP A 371 -2.44 -31.97 39.14
CA ASP A 371 -2.60 -31.01 40.23
C ASP A 371 -3.16 -29.66 39.72
N LEU A 372 -2.71 -29.17 38.55
CA LEU A 372 -3.25 -27.98 37.93
C LEU A 372 -4.77 -28.15 37.59
N LEU A 373 -5.18 -29.33 37.12
CA LEU A 373 -6.60 -29.60 36.83
C LEU A 373 -7.49 -29.60 38.07
N LYS A 374 -6.94 -29.90 39.27
CA LYS A 374 -7.72 -29.82 40.52
C LYS A 374 -8.14 -28.39 40.88
N GLU A 375 -7.44 -27.38 40.36
CA GLU A 375 -7.74 -25.97 40.56
C GLU A 375 -8.85 -25.46 39.58
N THR A 376 -9.22 -26.25 38.57
CA THR A 376 -10.21 -25.88 37.59
C THR A 376 -11.62 -26.30 38.00
N GLU A 377 -12.61 -25.47 37.67
CA GLU A 377 -14.04 -25.80 37.75
C GLU A 377 -14.57 -26.28 36.40
N ALA A 378 -13.95 -25.79 35.31
CA ALA A 378 -14.23 -26.18 33.94
C ALA A 378 -12.96 -26.10 33.09
N PRO A 379 -12.87 -26.86 31.97
CA PRO A 379 -11.70 -26.80 31.09
C PRO A 379 -11.37 -25.38 30.56
N GLY A 380 -12.41 -24.55 30.37
CA GLY A 380 -12.27 -23.17 29.92
C GLY A 380 -11.47 -22.25 30.85
N ASP A 381 -11.28 -22.65 32.12
CA ASP A 381 -10.53 -21.88 33.11
C ASP A 381 -9.03 -21.72 32.78
N LEU A 382 -8.50 -22.62 31.94
CA LEU A 382 -7.11 -22.59 31.47
C LEU A 382 -6.98 -21.98 30.07
N LEU A 383 -8.07 -21.80 29.33
CA LEU A 383 -8.07 -21.37 27.94
C LEU A 383 -8.18 -19.86 27.82
N ALA A 384 -7.33 -19.23 27.05
CA ALA A 384 -7.37 -17.79 26.78
C ALA A 384 -8.69 -17.36 26.13
N THR A 385 -9.36 -16.36 26.64
CA THR A 385 -10.70 -15.91 26.17
C THR A 385 -10.71 -15.46 24.72
N ASN A 386 -9.61 -14.85 24.25
CA ASN A 386 -9.42 -14.41 22.86
C ASN A 386 -8.33 -15.23 22.17
N GLY A 387 -8.13 -16.48 22.59
CA GLY A 387 -6.97 -17.28 22.26
C GLY A 387 -7.12 -18.16 21.03
N LEU A 388 -7.79 -17.69 19.99
CA LEU A 388 -7.98 -18.39 18.71
C LEU A 388 -8.86 -19.66 18.83
N TRP A 389 -9.68 -19.79 19.87
CA TRP A 389 -10.62 -20.87 20.05
C TRP A 389 -11.92 -20.61 19.27
N GLU A 390 -12.34 -21.53 18.43
CA GLU A 390 -13.61 -21.36 17.71
C GLU A 390 -14.86 -21.64 18.57
N ARG A 391 -14.75 -22.58 19.50
CA ARG A 391 -15.93 -23.10 20.23
C ARG A 391 -15.71 -23.41 21.70
N ALA A 392 -14.53 -23.16 22.23
CA ALA A 392 -14.26 -23.42 23.63
C ALA A 392 -14.91 -22.34 24.51
N GLY A 393 -15.63 -22.75 25.56
CA GLY A 393 -16.11 -21.83 26.61
C GLY A 393 -14.96 -21.30 27.47
N ALA A 394 -14.02 -20.60 26.83
CA ALA A 394 -12.78 -20.10 27.45
C ALA A 394 -13.10 -18.97 28.41
N THR A 395 -12.70 -19.09 29.66
CA THR A 395 -12.84 -18.07 30.72
C THR A 395 -11.49 -17.49 31.16
N ASN A 396 -10.42 -18.24 30.95
CA ASN A 396 -9.07 -17.94 31.46
C ASN A 396 -9.05 -17.55 32.94
N ARG A 397 -9.92 -18.11 33.73
CA ARG A 397 -10.12 -17.74 35.14
C ARG A 397 -8.85 -17.90 35.95
N LEU A 398 -8.03 -18.91 35.66
CA LEU A 398 -6.77 -19.19 36.36
C LEU A 398 -5.55 -18.49 35.75
N GLY A 399 -5.69 -17.83 34.60
CA GLY A 399 -4.60 -17.09 33.94
C GLY A 399 -3.55 -17.96 33.27
N PHE A 400 -3.82 -19.24 33.06
CA PHE A 400 -2.91 -20.13 32.35
C PHE A 400 -2.76 -19.74 30.88
N SER A 401 -3.80 -19.15 30.28
CA SER A 401 -3.80 -18.56 28.96
C SER A 401 -3.39 -19.51 27.83
N ALA A 402 -3.88 -20.75 27.84
CA ALA A 402 -3.66 -21.66 26.73
C ALA A 402 -4.31 -21.11 25.45
N ILE A 403 -3.54 -21.12 24.35
CA ILE A 403 -3.97 -20.63 23.05
C ILE A 403 -4.28 -21.85 22.18
N GLY A 404 -5.40 -21.80 21.44
CA GLY A 404 -5.77 -22.81 20.48
C GLY A 404 -4.75 -22.88 19.35
N THR A 405 -4.39 -24.11 18.97
CA THR A 405 -3.50 -24.38 17.86
C THR A 405 -4.18 -25.26 16.83
N ARG A 406 -3.70 -25.23 15.63
CA ARG A 406 -4.21 -26.04 14.54
C ARG A 406 -3.35 -27.28 14.38
N TYR A 407 -3.98 -28.41 14.28
CA TYR A 407 -3.28 -29.69 14.18
C TYR A 407 -3.13 -30.18 12.73
N ASP A 408 -4.14 -29.97 11.89
CA ASP A 408 -4.18 -30.39 10.50
C ASP A 408 -4.90 -29.36 9.61
N GLU A 409 -5.04 -29.66 8.32
CA GLU A 409 -5.73 -28.80 7.35
C GLU A 409 -7.25 -28.64 7.60
N VAL A 410 -7.82 -29.45 8.48
CA VAL A 410 -9.27 -29.55 8.73
C VAL A 410 -9.62 -29.01 10.11
N SER A 411 -8.73 -29.12 11.08
CA SER A 411 -8.98 -28.76 12.50
C SER A 411 -8.66 -27.27 12.73
N VAL A 412 -9.67 -26.50 13.02
CA VAL A 412 -9.55 -25.05 13.18
C VAL A 412 -9.35 -24.73 14.66
N PHE A 413 -8.14 -24.39 15.08
CA PHE A 413 -7.80 -23.82 16.41
C PHE A 413 -8.59 -24.40 17.62
N ASN A 414 -8.80 -25.72 17.63
CA ASN A 414 -9.64 -26.37 18.63
C ASN A 414 -8.87 -27.23 19.61
N GLU A 415 -7.56 -27.27 19.49
CA GLU A 415 -6.69 -28.12 20.30
C GLU A 415 -5.45 -27.38 20.74
N THR A 416 -4.84 -27.81 21.87
CA THR A 416 -3.51 -27.42 22.28
C THR A 416 -2.88 -28.57 23.06
N TRP A 417 -1.64 -28.89 22.73
CA TRP A 417 -0.91 -30.02 23.30
C TRP A 417 0.43 -29.58 23.87
N PHE A 418 0.75 -30.07 25.05
CA PHE A 418 1.98 -29.76 25.78
C PHE A 418 2.74 -31.03 26.09
N TRP A 419 4.07 -30.97 26.03
CA TRP A 419 4.92 -32.06 26.49
C TRP A 419 4.85 -32.21 27.98
N THR A 420 4.95 -33.47 28.42
CA THR A 420 5.16 -33.86 29.82
C THR A 420 6.58 -34.35 30.04
N LYS A 421 7.04 -34.40 31.30
CA LYS A 421 8.34 -34.94 31.68
C LYS A 421 8.47 -36.42 31.30
N GLU A 422 7.37 -37.15 31.26
CA GLU A 422 7.28 -38.57 30.90
C GLU A 422 7.30 -38.78 29.38
N GLU A 423 7.58 -37.72 28.58
CA GLU A 423 7.65 -37.75 27.11
C GLU A 423 6.31 -38.13 26.42
N THR A 424 5.22 -38.00 27.14
CA THR A 424 3.86 -38.02 26.59
C THR A 424 3.35 -36.60 26.41
N LYS A 425 2.19 -36.41 25.81
CA LYS A 425 1.55 -35.12 25.69
C LYS A 425 0.34 -35.01 26.60
N PHE A 426 0.09 -33.82 27.06
CA PHE A 426 -1.07 -33.46 27.84
C PHE A 426 -1.70 -32.21 27.25
N GLY A 427 -2.98 -32.25 26.94
CA GLY A 427 -3.61 -31.11 26.27
C GLY A 427 -5.11 -31.16 26.23
N TYR A 428 -5.66 -30.07 25.71
CA TYR A 428 -7.08 -29.90 25.52
C TYR A 428 -7.46 -30.17 24.07
N SER A 429 -8.50 -30.99 23.89
CA SER A 429 -9.17 -31.14 22.60
C SER A 429 -10.63 -30.75 22.73
N TRP A 430 -11.12 -29.93 21.81
CA TRP A 430 -12.53 -29.58 21.75
C TRP A 430 -13.44 -30.79 21.52
N PHE A 431 -12.97 -31.79 20.78
CA PHE A 431 -13.75 -33.01 20.50
C PHE A 431 -14.08 -33.75 21.78
N SER A 432 -13.14 -33.84 22.71
CA SER A 432 -13.33 -34.47 24.02
C SER A 432 -13.88 -33.51 25.07
N ASN A 433 -13.75 -32.22 24.85
CA ASN A 433 -14.08 -31.13 25.78
C ASN A 433 -13.47 -31.31 27.18
N HIS A 434 -12.26 -31.88 27.23
CA HIS A 434 -11.48 -32.02 28.46
C HIS A 434 -9.99 -32.10 28.14
N PHE A 435 -9.17 -31.92 29.19
CA PHE A 435 -7.74 -32.22 29.13
C PHE A 435 -7.51 -33.72 29.26
N GLN A 436 -6.60 -34.25 28.46
CA GLN A 436 -6.29 -35.69 28.41
C GLN A 436 -4.83 -35.91 28.03
N GLU A 437 -4.35 -37.15 28.28
CA GLU A 437 -3.05 -37.60 27.79
C GLU A 437 -3.17 -38.11 26.34
N ASP A 438 -2.09 -37.96 25.58
CA ASP A 438 -1.95 -38.46 24.22
C ASP A 438 -0.51 -38.92 23.97
N ASP A 439 -0.33 -40.05 23.36
CA ASP A 439 0.98 -40.67 23.07
C ASP A 439 1.32 -40.63 21.56
N THR A 440 0.68 -39.76 20.79
CA THR A 440 1.01 -39.63 19.36
C THR A 440 2.37 -38.98 19.16
N GLU A 441 3.08 -39.29 18.04
CA GLU A 441 4.46 -38.84 17.76
C GLU A 441 4.58 -37.38 17.30
N TYR A 442 3.51 -36.62 17.31
CA TYR A 442 3.52 -35.24 16.81
C TYR A 442 4.20 -34.27 17.78
N ALA A 443 4.80 -33.22 17.24
CA ALA A 443 5.39 -32.16 18.04
C ALA A 443 4.33 -31.46 18.92
N ALA A 444 4.76 -30.99 20.11
CA ALA A 444 3.88 -30.30 21.03
C ALA A 444 4.62 -29.09 21.65
N TYR A 445 3.86 -28.22 22.32
CA TYR A 445 4.40 -27.05 22.97
C TYR A 445 4.98 -27.39 24.35
N ILE A 446 5.75 -26.47 24.91
CA ILE A 446 6.25 -26.61 26.28
C ILE A 446 5.74 -25.45 27.13
N ARG A 447 5.18 -25.79 28.29
CA ARG A 447 4.85 -24.88 29.37
C ARG A 447 5.71 -25.23 30.57
N CYS A 448 6.72 -24.42 30.84
CA CYS A 448 7.58 -24.72 31.99
C CYS A 448 6.91 -24.34 33.32
N ILE A 449 7.26 -25.08 34.33
CA ILE A 449 6.88 -24.87 35.74
C ILE A 449 8.14 -24.64 36.60
N GLU A 450 8.04 -23.72 37.58
CA GLU A 450 9.15 -23.39 38.50
C GLU A 450 9.41 -24.58 39.45
N ASP A 451 10.72 -24.88 39.73
CA ASP A 451 11.19 -25.98 40.58
C ASP A 451 10.74 -25.88 42.05
#